data_fceed15d7ea666ac93dea6e522c7ebbc
#
_entry.id   fceed15d7ea666ac93dea6e522c7ebbc
#
_cell.length_a   1.000
_cell.length_b   1.000
_cell.length_c   1.000
_cell.angle_alpha   90.00
_cell.angle_beta   90.00
_cell.angle_gamma   90.00
#
_symmetry.space_group_name_H-M   'P 1'
#
loop_
_entity.id
_entity.type
_entity.pdbx_description
1 polymer ?
#
loop_
_entity_poly.entity_id
_entity_poly.type
_entity_poly.pdbx_seq_one_letter_code
_entity_poly.pdbx_strand_id
1 'polypeptide(L)'
;KRLLEYDDVMNKQRTVIYEKRHHALMGERIGMDISNMIWDRVIEIIEHNDYAGCKEQFLDIMAMEVPFTEKEKDTLKREELYEQSFQAALANLKRRTDRMADVATPVIKKVYEEQGEQFENILVPVSDGRLVYNIRTNLKEAYETNSKAVVRDFEKAILLHNIDDAWKENLRSEERRVGKEC
;
A
#
# COMPACT_ATOMS: atom_id res chain seq x y z
N LYS A 1 30.87 19.80 15.45
CA LYS A 1 30.76 19.77 13.97
C LYS A 1 29.96 18.54 13.51
N ARG A 2 30.31 17.32 13.93
CA ARG A 2 29.56 16.07 13.59
C ARG A 2 28.11 16.07 14.08
N LEU A 3 27.81 16.59 15.26
CA LEU A 3 26.46 16.64 15.82
C LEU A 3 25.52 17.53 14.98
N LEU A 4 26.02 18.68 14.53
CA LEU A 4 25.28 19.59 13.66
C LEU A 4 25.01 19.00 12.27
N GLU A 5 25.97 18.26 11.71
CA GLU A 5 25.79 17.56 10.43
C GLU A 5 24.75 16.42 10.54
N TYR A 6 24.71 15.74 11.69
CA TYR A 6 23.69 14.72 11.98
C TYR A 6 22.30 15.34 12.11
N ASP A 7 22.16 16.43 12.87
CA ASP A 7 20.88 17.14 13.04
C ASP A 7 20.35 17.67 11.71
N ASP A 8 21.24 18.15 10.82
CA ASP A 8 20.86 18.61 9.49
C ASP A 8 20.33 17.45 8.60
N VAL A 9 20.97 16.29 8.67
CA VAL A 9 20.52 15.09 7.94
C VAL A 9 19.17 14.62 8.45
N MET A 10 19.01 14.53 9.76
CA MET A 10 17.76 14.12 10.40
C MET A 10 16.61 15.09 10.10
N ASN A 11 16.88 16.39 10.10
CA ASN A 11 15.89 17.40 9.74
C ASN A 11 15.46 17.31 8.28
N LYS A 12 16.38 17.07 7.36
CA LYS A 12 16.07 16.84 5.93
C LYS A 12 15.23 15.58 5.75
N GLN A 13 15.58 14.47 6.39
CA GLN A 13 14.80 13.24 6.33
C GLN A 13 13.39 13.44 6.90
N ARG A 14 13.26 14.14 8.03
CA ARG A 14 11.98 14.48 8.65
C ARG A 14 11.10 15.29 7.70
N THR A 15 11.65 16.30 7.03
CA THR A 15 10.93 17.12 6.06
C THR A 15 10.38 16.27 4.93
N VAL A 16 11.20 15.39 4.32
CA VAL A 16 10.76 14.47 3.25
C VAL A 16 9.63 13.54 3.71
N ILE A 17 9.73 13.01 4.93
CA ILE A 17 8.67 12.15 5.48
C ILE A 17 7.38 12.93 5.73
N TYR A 18 7.47 14.15 6.26
CA TYR A 18 6.30 15.01 6.46
C TYR A 18 5.63 15.38 5.13
N GLU A 19 6.39 15.66 4.09
CA GLU A 19 5.86 15.92 2.74
C GLU A 19 5.15 14.68 2.18
N LYS A 20 5.78 13.50 2.24
CA LYS A 20 5.15 12.24 1.80
C LYS A 20 3.88 11.94 2.58
N ARG A 21 3.90 12.12 3.91
CA ARG A 21 2.73 11.93 4.76
C ARG A 21 1.63 12.95 4.43
N HIS A 22 1.97 14.20 4.18
CA HIS A 22 1.03 15.24 3.80
C HIS A 22 0.34 14.90 2.48
N HIS A 23 1.08 14.51 1.44
CA HIS A 23 0.51 14.06 0.16
C HIS A 23 -0.42 12.86 0.33
N ALA A 24 -0.03 11.86 1.12
CA ALA A 24 -0.88 10.72 1.43
C ALA A 24 -2.15 11.13 2.20
N LEU A 25 -2.05 12.05 3.17
CA LEU A 25 -3.21 12.58 3.91
C LEU A 25 -4.19 13.33 3.01
N MET A 26 -3.70 14.13 2.06
CA MET A 26 -4.54 14.84 1.11
C MET A 26 -5.15 13.94 0.03
N GLY A 27 -4.73 12.68 -0.04
CA GLY A 27 -5.21 11.74 -1.04
C GLY A 27 -4.66 12.01 -2.44
N GLU A 28 -3.64 12.86 -2.52
CA GLU A 28 -2.95 13.16 -3.76
C GLU A 28 -2.02 12.00 -4.15
N ARG A 29 -2.08 11.58 -5.41
CA ARG A 29 -1.18 10.59 -6.02
C ARG A 29 -1.18 9.19 -5.39
N ILE A 30 -2.16 8.82 -4.53
CA ILE A 30 -2.22 7.50 -3.88
C ILE A 30 -2.05 6.37 -4.90
N GLY A 31 -2.80 6.41 -6.00
CA GLY A 31 -2.71 5.39 -7.05
C GLY A 31 -1.32 5.32 -7.70
N MET A 32 -0.64 6.46 -7.87
CA MET A 32 0.72 6.50 -8.41
C MET A 32 1.73 5.92 -7.42
N ASP A 33 1.62 6.28 -6.13
CA ASP A 33 2.52 5.78 -5.10
C ASP A 33 2.37 4.26 -4.93
N ILE A 34 1.14 3.74 -4.91
CA ILE A 34 0.88 2.29 -4.87
C ILE A 34 1.42 1.61 -6.13
N SER A 35 1.22 2.19 -7.31
CA SER A 35 1.76 1.63 -8.56
C SER A 35 3.28 1.56 -8.54
N ASN A 36 3.96 2.59 -8.06
CA ASN A 36 5.41 2.60 -7.92
C ASN A 36 5.88 1.53 -6.91
N MET A 37 5.20 1.39 -5.78
CA MET A 37 5.52 0.34 -4.80
C MET A 37 5.36 -1.07 -5.39
N ILE A 38 4.33 -1.30 -6.20
CA ILE A 38 4.12 -2.59 -6.88
C ILE A 38 5.23 -2.83 -7.91
N TRP A 39 5.58 -1.80 -8.70
CA TRP A 39 6.66 -1.88 -9.68
C TRP A 39 7.98 -2.27 -9.04
N ASP A 40 8.39 -1.55 -7.99
CA ASP A 40 9.63 -1.83 -7.27
C ASP A 40 9.64 -3.25 -6.69
N ARG A 41 8.51 -3.69 -6.13
CA ARG A 41 8.39 -5.03 -5.56
C ARG A 41 8.42 -6.12 -6.62
N VAL A 42 7.83 -5.91 -7.80
CA VAL A 42 7.90 -6.85 -8.94
C VAL A 42 9.34 -7.05 -9.39
N ILE A 43 10.09 -5.95 -9.54
CA ILE A 43 11.52 -6.03 -9.90
C ILE A 43 12.30 -6.81 -8.84
N GLU A 44 12.12 -6.46 -7.58
CA GLU A 44 12.81 -7.12 -6.46
C GLU A 44 12.55 -8.64 -6.44
N ILE A 45 11.30 -9.06 -6.61
CA ILE A 45 10.94 -10.48 -6.65
C ILE A 45 11.64 -11.19 -7.82
N ILE A 46 11.60 -10.61 -9.01
CA ILE A 46 12.14 -11.25 -10.21
C ILE A 46 13.66 -11.31 -10.19
N GLU A 47 14.32 -10.26 -9.66
CA GLU A 47 15.79 -10.17 -9.64
C GLU A 47 16.44 -11.07 -8.60
N HIS A 48 15.79 -11.25 -7.44
CA HIS A 48 16.43 -11.90 -6.30
C HIS A 48 15.99 -13.37 -6.08
N ASN A 49 15.10 -13.89 -6.93
CA ASN A 49 14.59 -15.23 -6.78
C ASN A 49 14.71 -16.06 -8.08
N ASP A 50 14.85 -17.36 -7.94
CA ASP A 50 14.59 -18.32 -9.01
C ASP A 50 13.08 -18.43 -9.30
N TYR A 51 12.68 -19.28 -10.24
CA TYR A 51 11.25 -19.44 -10.58
C TYR A 51 10.40 -19.92 -9.40
N ALA A 52 10.90 -20.86 -8.61
CA ALA A 52 10.20 -21.38 -7.43
C ALA A 52 10.02 -20.29 -6.38
N GLY A 53 11.06 -19.51 -6.10
CA GLY A 53 11.00 -18.36 -5.21
C GLY A 53 10.07 -17.26 -5.73
N CYS A 54 10.03 -16.99 -7.05
CA CYS A 54 9.05 -16.07 -7.62
C CYS A 54 7.62 -16.54 -7.37
N LYS A 55 7.31 -17.83 -7.54
CA LYS A 55 5.97 -18.38 -7.25
C LYS A 55 5.57 -18.16 -5.80
N GLU A 56 6.45 -18.43 -4.86
CA GLU A 56 6.22 -18.22 -3.44
C GLU A 56 6.00 -16.73 -3.13
N GLN A 57 6.87 -15.86 -3.60
CA GLN A 57 6.81 -14.42 -3.33
C GLN A 57 5.59 -13.74 -3.96
N PHE A 58 5.21 -14.10 -5.20
CA PHE A 58 3.99 -13.58 -5.82
C PHE A 58 2.73 -14.03 -5.07
N LEU A 59 2.73 -15.26 -4.57
CA LEU A 59 1.60 -15.75 -3.76
C LEU A 59 1.53 -15.05 -2.40
N ASP A 60 2.64 -14.96 -1.69
CA ASP A 60 2.67 -14.44 -0.31
C ASP A 60 2.49 -12.92 -0.26
N ILE A 61 3.13 -12.18 -1.17
CA ILE A 61 3.14 -10.71 -1.13
C ILE A 61 1.98 -10.11 -1.93
N MET A 62 1.74 -10.65 -3.13
CA MET A 62 0.74 -10.08 -4.04
C MET A 62 -0.57 -10.87 -4.07
N ALA A 63 -0.62 -12.01 -3.36
CA ALA A 63 -1.76 -12.94 -3.33
C ALA A 63 -2.28 -13.26 -4.74
N MET A 64 -1.34 -13.59 -5.63
CA MET A 64 -1.61 -14.01 -7.00
C MET A 64 -0.60 -15.09 -7.44
N GLU A 65 -0.98 -15.84 -8.45
CA GLU A 65 -0.04 -16.76 -9.11
C GLU A 65 1.01 -15.98 -9.90
N VAL A 66 2.22 -16.53 -10.02
CA VAL A 66 3.27 -15.94 -10.84
C VAL A 66 2.77 -15.83 -12.31
N PRO A 67 2.85 -14.63 -12.92
CA PRO A 67 2.22 -14.38 -14.21
C PRO A 67 3.07 -14.79 -15.41
N PHE A 68 4.08 -15.63 -15.22
CA PHE A 68 4.97 -16.15 -16.26
C PHE A 68 5.38 -17.60 -15.95
N THR A 69 5.82 -18.32 -16.95
CA THR A 69 6.34 -19.67 -16.82
C THR A 69 7.85 -19.68 -16.55
N GLU A 70 8.39 -20.81 -16.09
CA GLU A 70 9.83 -20.99 -15.89
C GLU A 70 10.62 -20.73 -17.18
N LYS A 71 10.11 -21.24 -18.31
CA LYS A 71 10.71 -21.03 -19.61
C LYS A 71 10.73 -19.56 -20.02
N GLU A 72 9.68 -18.82 -19.75
CA GLU A 72 9.60 -17.38 -20.03
C GLU A 72 10.60 -16.60 -19.17
N LYS A 73 10.80 -16.99 -17.92
CA LYS A 73 11.80 -16.37 -17.03
C LYS A 73 13.21 -16.44 -17.62
N ASP A 74 13.54 -17.54 -18.32
CA ASP A 74 14.86 -17.77 -18.90
C ASP A 74 15.00 -17.17 -20.31
N THR A 75 13.90 -16.96 -21.03
CA THR A 75 13.92 -16.58 -22.45
C THR A 75 13.49 -15.15 -22.75
N LEU A 76 12.59 -14.58 -21.95
CA LEU A 76 12.13 -13.21 -22.13
C LEU A 76 13.19 -12.20 -21.66
N LYS A 77 13.13 -11.00 -22.26
CA LYS A 77 13.89 -9.87 -21.73
C LYS A 77 13.34 -9.45 -20.37
N ARG A 78 14.22 -8.98 -19.52
CA ARG A 78 13.85 -8.60 -18.15
C ARG A 78 12.77 -7.52 -18.11
N GLU A 79 12.89 -6.53 -18.99
CA GLU A 79 11.92 -5.43 -19.08
C GLU A 79 10.52 -5.93 -19.48
N GLU A 80 10.44 -6.91 -20.38
CA GLU A 80 9.17 -7.52 -20.79
C GLU A 80 8.56 -8.31 -19.62
N LEU A 81 9.39 -9.01 -18.86
CA LEU A 81 8.97 -9.79 -17.70
C LEU A 81 8.45 -8.89 -16.57
N TYR A 82 9.12 -7.74 -16.32
CA TYR A 82 8.68 -6.76 -15.34
C TYR A 82 7.34 -6.15 -15.73
N GLU A 83 7.22 -5.68 -16.99
CA GLU A 83 6.01 -5.05 -17.47
C GLU A 83 4.81 -6.01 -17.42
N GLN A 84 4.97 -7.24 -17.93
CA GLN A 84 3.93 -8.27 -17.85
C GLN A 84 3.50 -8.53 -16.42
N SER A 85 4.44 -8.68 -15.50
CA SER A 85 4.19 -8.96 -14.09
C SER A 85 3.54 -7.79 -13.39
N PHE A 86 3.96 -6.58 -13.70
CA PHE A 86 3.38 -5.35 -13.18
C PHE A 86 1.92 -5.18 -13.61
N GLN A 87 1.63 -5.36 -14.88
CA GLN A 87 0.26 -5.28 -15.39
C GLN A 87 -0.65 -6.33 -14.76
N ALA A 88 -0.15 -7.55 -14.59
CA ALA A 88 -0.89 -8.61 -13.90
C ALA A 88 -1.15 -8.26 -12.42
N ALA A 89 -0.17 -7.69 -11.72
CA ALA A 89 -0.31 -7.26 -10.34
C ALA A 89 -1.32 -6.10 -10.19
N LEU A 90 -1.29 -5.10 -11.08
CA LEU A 90 -2.28 -4.02 -11.10
C LEU A 90 -3.69 -4.55 -11.37
N ALA A 91 -3.85 -5.47 -12.31
CA ALA A 91 -5.14 -6.09 -12.60
C ALA A 91 -5.67 -6.89 -11.40
N ASN A 92 -4.79 -7.59 -10.69
CA ASN A 92 -5.14 -8.31 -9.46
C ASN A 92 -5.57 -7.33 -8.35
N LEU A 93 -4.83 -6.25 -8.12
CA LEU A 93 -5.19 -5.21 -7.16
C LEU A 93 -6.57 -4.63 -7.48
N LYS A 94 -6.79 -4.21 -8.73
CA LYS A 94 -8.07 -3.67 -9.17
C LYS A 94 -9.23 -4.63 -8.91
N ARG A 95 -9.10 -5.90 -9.28
CA ARG A 95 -10.12 -6.92 -9.05
C ARG A 95 -10.46 -7.07 -7.57
N ARG A 96 -9.46 -7.01 -6.69
CA ARG A 96 -9.65 -7.13 -5.23
C ARG A 96 -10.31 -5.90 -4.63
N THR A 97 -9.92 -4.71 -5.06
CA THR A 97 -10.52 -3.45 -4.61
C THR A 97 -11.96 -3.28 -5.13
N ASP A 98 -12.24 -3.66 -6.38
CA ASP A 98 -13.60 -3.69 -6.91
C ASP A 98 -14.47 -4.64 -6.07
N ARG A 99 -13.98 -5.85 -5.76
CA ARG A 99 -14.71 -6.80 -4.90
C ARG A 99 -14.95 -6.25 -3.48
N MET A 100 -13.97 -5.54 -2.92
CA MET A 100 -14.15 -4.88 -1.60
C MET A 100 -15.30 -3.87 -1.66
N ALA A 101 -15.35 -3.04 -2.69
CA ALA A 101 -16.43 -2.07 -2.89
C ALA A 101 -17.79 -2.76 -3.07
N ASP A 102 -17.85 -3.82 -3.87
CA ASP A 102 -19.06 -4.58 -4.12
C ASP A 102 -19.64 -5.21 -2.84
N VAL A 103 -18.79 -5.76 -1.98
CA VAL A 103 -19.18 -6.35 -0.69
C VAL A 103 -19.65 -5.28 0.29
N ALA A 104 -18.99 -4.12 0.31
CA ALA A 104 -19.33 -3.03 1.24
C ALA A 104 -20.63 -2.28 0.83
N THR A 105 -20.90 -2.16 -0.45
CA THR A 105 -21.97 -1.31 -0.98
C THR A 105 -23.37 -1.63 -0.42
N PRO A 106 -23.84 -2.90 -0.31
CA PRO A 106 -25.17 -3.19 0.23
C PRO A 106 -25.31 -2.74 1.69
N VAL A 107 -24.26 -2.94 2.49
CA VAL A 107 -24.25 -2.55 3.91
C VAL A 107 -24.26 -1.03 4.05
N ILE A 108 -23.43 -0.34 3.28
CA ILE A 108 -23.35 1.13 3.29
C ILE A 108 -24.67 1.76 2.86
N LYS A 109 -25.30 1.24 1.82
CA LYS A 109 -26.63 1.70 1.37
C LYS A 109 -27.67 1.57 2.48
N LYS A 110 -27.73 0.42 3.12
CA LYS A 110 -28.66 0.19 4.23
C LYS A 110 -28.41 1.16 5.38
N VAL A 111 -27.18 1.32 5.82
CA VAL A 111 -26.83 2.24 6.92
C VAL A 111 -27.15 3.69 6.55
N TYR A 112 -26.87 4.10 5.31
CA TYR A 112 -27.16 5.47 4.86
C TYR A 112 -28.67 5.74 4.81
N GLU A 113 -29.47 4.81 4.29
CA GLU A 113 -30.93 4.94 4.19
C GLU A 113 -31.62 4.93 5.56
N GLU A 114 -31.10 4.15 6.51
CA GLU A 114 -31.70 4.03 7.84
C GLU A 114 -31.19 5.10 8.83
N GLN A 115 -29.94 5.53 8.73
CA GLN A 115 -29.26 6.33 9.75
C GLN A 115 -28.33 7.43 9.17
N GLY A 116 -28.46 7.76 7.89
CA GLY A 116 -27.56 8.70 7.21
C GLY A 116 -27.54 10.12 7.79
N GLU A 117 -28.62 10.55 8.46
CA GLU A 117 -28.69 11.84 9.14
C GLU A 117 -28.00 11.84 10.51
N GLN A 118 -27.75 10.66 11.08
CA GLN A 118 -27.15 10.53 12.42
C GLN A 118 -25.63 10.41 12.40
N PHE A 119 -25.07 9.89 11.31
CA PHE A 119 -23.65 9.58 11.21
C PHE A 119 -23.01 10.24 9.98
N GLU A 120 -22.05 11.09 10.22
CA GLU A 120 -21.20 11.67 9.17
C GLU A 120 -20.15 10.67 8.69
N ASN A 121 -19.54 9.93 9.62
CA ASN A 121 -18.50 8.96 9.35
C ASN A 121 -18.84 7.60 9.93
N ILE A 122 -18.40 6.55 9.26
CA ILE A 122 -18.52 5.16 9.70
C ILE A 122 -17.16 4.49 9.76
N LEU A 123 -17.07 3.41 10.53
CA LEU A 123 -15.92 2.51 10.54
C LEU A 123 -16.27 1.25 9.76
N VAL A 124 -15.56 1.01 8.68
CA VAL A 124 -15.73 -0.19 7.85
C VAL A 124 -14.60 -1.17 8.18
N PRO A 125 -14.91 -2.35 8.73
CA PRO A 125 -13.89 -3.36 9.00
C PRO A 125 -13.46 -4.02 7.69
N VAL A 126 -12.18 -3.97 7.41
CA VAL A 126 -11.54 -4.67 6.28
C VAL A 126 -10.56 -5.69 6.84
N SER A 127 -10.65 -6.94 6.43
CA SER A 127 -9.80 -8.01 6.91
C SER A 127 -9.04 -8.68 5.77
N ASP A 128 -7.76 -8.99 6.02
CA ASP A 128 -6.94 -9.84 5.16
C ASP A 128 -6.96 -11.33 5.58
N GLY A 129 -7.80 -11.66 6.58
CA GLY A 129 -7.90 -12.98 7.18
C GLY A 129 -6.99 -13.18 8.40
N ARG A 130 -6.04 -12.29 8.66
CA ARG A 130 -5.14 -12.29 9.83
C ARG A 130 -5.39 -11.06 10.72
N LEU A 131 -5.52 -9.90 10.10
CA LEU A 131 -5.73 -8.62 10.78
C LEU A 131 -7.05 -7.99 10.32
N VAL A 132 -7.63 -7.17 11.19
CA VAL A 132 -8.81 -6.36 10.87
C VAL A 132 -8.41 -4.89 10.95
N TYR A 133 -8.60 -4.18 9.86
CA TYR A 133 -8.37 -2.74 9.76
C TYR A 133 -9.72 -2.02 9.81
N ASN A 134 -9.91 -1.13 10.76
CA ASN A 134 -11.11 -0.31 10.84
C ASN A 134 -10.89 0.98 10.06
N ILE A 135 -11.46 1.05 8.88
CA ILE A 135 -11.30 2.17 7.95
C ILE A 135 -12.39 3.19 8.22
N ARG A 136 -11.97 4.39 8.65
CA ARG A 136 -12.89 5.52 8.81
C ARG A 136 -13.15 6.15 7.45
N THR A 137 -14.43 6.20 7.06
CA THR A 137 -14.86 6.81 5.79
C THR A 137 -16.09 7.68 6.00
N ASN A 138 -16.27 8.69 5.15
CA ASN A 138 -17.48 9.50 5.15
C ASN A 138 -18.65 8.68 4.56
N LEU A 139 -19.74 8.59 5.32
CA LEU A 139 -20.89 7.73 4.97
C LEU A 139 -21.58 8.19 3.68
N LYS A 140 -21.78 9.50 3.51
CA LYS A 140 -22.42 10.05 2.32
C LYS A 140 -21.57 9.81 1.08
N GLU A 141 -20.28 10.08 1.16
CA GLU A 141 -19.34 9.85 0.04
C GLU A 141 -19.24 8.36 -0.31
N ALA A 142 -19.22 7.46 0.70
CA ALA A 142 -19.23 6.03 0.46
C ALA A 142 -20.51 5.56 -0.24
N TYR A 143 -21.66 6.14 0.11
CA TYR A 143 -22.93 5.87 -0.55
C TYR A 143 -22.93 6.36 -2.01
N GLU A 144 -22.58 7.63 -2.25
CA GLU A 144 -22.57 8.26 -3.57
C GLU A 144 -21.60 7.62 -4.56
N THR A 145 -20.47 7.11 -4.06
CA THR A 145 -19.41 6.47 -4.88
C THR A 145 -19.54 4.96 -5.00
N ASN A 146 -20.64 4.34 -4.52
CA ASN A 146 -20.79 2.89 -4.42
C ASN A 146 -19.56 2.24 -3.75
N SER A 147 -19.20 2.75 -2.57
CA SER A 147 -18.10 2.28 -1.72
C SER A 147 -16.67 2.46 -2.27
N LYS A 148 -16.49 3.16 -3.40
CA LYS A 148 -15.13 3.48 -3.88
C LYS A 148 -14.38 4.40 -2.91
N ALA A 149 -15.10 5.25 -2.17
CA ALA A 149 -14.50 6.05 -1.10
C ALA A 149 -13.87 5.17 0.00
N VAL A 150 -14.49 4.03 0.33
CA VAL A 150 -13.92 3.06 1.30
C VAL A 150 -12.59 2.50 0.80
N VAL A 151 -12.52 2.14 -0.48
CA VAL A 151 -11.28 1.65 -1.11
C VAL A 151 -10.19 2.71 -1.05
N ARG A 152 -10.50 3.94 -1.46
CA ARG A 152 -9.56 5.06 -1.39
C ARG A 152 -9.05 5.30 0.04
N ASP A 153 -9.95 5.29 1.02
CA ASP A 153 -9.58 5.53 2.42
C ASP A 153 -8.78 4.35 3.00
N PHE A 154 -9.03 3.11 2.54
CA PHE A 154 -8.22 1.95 2.84
C PHE A 154 -6.80 2.07 2.25
N GLU A 155 -6.66 2.38 0.97
CA GLU A 155 -5.38 2.59 0.30
C GLU A 155 -4.57 3.70 0.98
N LYS A 156 -5.23 4.80 1.35
CA LYS A 156 -4.65 5.90 2.12
C LYS A 156 -4.15 5.45 3.50
N ALA A 157 -4.94 4.66 4.22
CA ALA A 157 -4.57 4.17 5.54
C ALA A 157 -3.34 3.24 5.48
N ILE A 158 -3.29 2.34 4.49
CA ILE A 158 -2.14 1.45 4.27
C ILE A 158 -0.89 2.25 3.89
N LEU A 159 -1.01 3.22 3.00
CA LEU A 159 0.12 4.06 2.59
C LEU A 159 0.69 4.85 3.79
N LEU A 160 -0.18 5.45 4.61
CA LEU A 160 0.22 6.16 5.83
C LEU A 160 0.90 5.23 6.82
N HIS A 161 0.36 4.03 7.03
CA HIS A 161 0.95 3.02 7.91
C HIS A 161 2.36 2.64 7.45
N ASN A 162 2.54 2.37 6.15
CA ASN A 162 3.85 2.03 5.59
C ASN A 162 4.87 3.18 5.72
N ILE A 163 4.44 4.44 5.51
CA ILE A 163 5.30 5.61 5.71
C ILE A 163 5.74 5.71 7.17
N ASP A 164 4.80 5.55 8.10
CA ASP A 164 5.07 5.65 9.54
C ASP A 164 5.99 4.52 10.03
N ASP A 165 5.80 3.30 9.54
CA ASP A 165 6.62 2.15 9.92
C ASP A 165 8.04 2.25 9.32
N ALA A 166 8.17 2.65 8.08
CA ALA A 166 9.48 2.91 7.47
C ALA A 166 10.24 4.01 8.22
N TRP A 167 9.55 5.05 8.69
CA TRP A 167 10.17 6.10 9.50
C TRP A 167 10.62 5.60 10.88
N LYS A 168 9.80 4.82 11.57
CA LYS A 168 10.16 4.21 12.86
C LYS A 168 11.37 3.29 12.73
N GLU A 169 11.45 2.50 11.68
CA GLU A 169 12.59 1.61 11.42
C GLU A 169 13.87 2.41 11.14
N ASN A 170 13.76 3.50 10.36
CA ASN A 170 14.88 4.41 10.12
C ASN A 170 15.40 5.00 11.44
N LEU A 171 14.53 5.54 12.29
CA LEU A 171 14.90 6.07 13.60
C LEU A 171 15.62 5.04 14.47
N ARG A 172 15.10 3.81 14.54
CA ARG A 172 15.73 2.72 15.31
C ARG A 172 17.11 2.33 14.76
N SER A 173 17.28 2.36 13.43
CA SER A 173 18.57 2.05 12.81
C SER A 173 19.61 3.11 13.10
N GLU A 174 19.21 4.37 13.09
CA GLU A 174 20.10 5.50 13.42
C GLU A 174 20.48 5.54 14.90
N GLU A 175 19.54 5.27 15.82
CA GLU A 175 19.81 5.14 17.25
C GLU A 175 20.85 4.04 17.54
N ARG A 176 20.74 2.87 16.87
CA ARG A 176 21.71 1.77 17.00
C ARG A 176 23.09 2.15 16.46
N ARG A 177 23.15 2.98 15.44
CA ARG A 177 24.40 3.46 14.85
C ARG A 177 25.10 4.43 15.78
N VAL A 178 24.38 5.40 16.33
CA VAL A 178 24.90 6.37 17.31
C VAL A 178 25.34 5.67 18.61
N GLY A 179 24.57 4.70 19.09
CA GLY A 179 24.92 3.94 20.30
C GLY A 179 26.10 2.98 20.15
N LYS A 180 26.56 2.68 18.92
CA LYS A 180 27.79 1.90 18.68
C LYS A 180 29.05 2.75 18.52
N GLU A 181 28.89 4.05 18.32
CA GLU A 181 30.00 5.00 18.17
C GLU A 181 30.35 5.72 19.49
N CYS A 182 29.61 5.48 20.57
CA CYS A 182 29.92 5.86 21.96
C CYS A 182 30.49 4.67 22.72
#